data_93da4a8057b38f9b03798d447e07e5a4
#
_entry.id   93da4a8057b38f9b03798d447e07e5a4
#
_cell.length_a   1.000
_cell.length_b   1.000
_cell.length_c   1.000
_cell.angle_alpha   90.00
_cell.angle_beta   90.00
_cell.angle_gamma   90.00
#
_symmetry.space_group_name_H-M   'P 1'
#
loop_
_entity.id
_entity.type
_entity.pdbx_description
1 polymer ?
#
loop_
_entity_poly.entity_id
_entity_poly.type
_entity_poly.pdbx_seq_one_letter_code
_entity_poly.pdbx_strand_id
1 'polypeptide(L)'
;MLPLLAATYGPPGIGKTVDLGYSFPNGDFIGQPAEKGGPPAGLMSITQVCGYTPRGHVAKTMADATAIVKKLPKGGNTVLDDFSGMARETVRSCKKRFRNGYDVWDTVLNDAIDLMTALSERGGVGVLNCWNVDPKSRDDGSRRRGGPELVGKLVEQVPARCDMVLRVDVEPMRKPWPAVYKCGLDRNYVMKDRLNIVSRVSPAPMNLREILRSGGISLPYIHEGQAEMTDQVVAYLAQQDNPTSSANELYQQLVKAGSAHPYARWVMRDALDRVVIDRALAQHNANFIL
;
A
#
# COMPACT_ATOMS: atom_id res chain seq x y z
N MET A 1 -18.45 6.15 -2.50
CA MET A 1 -17.18 5.75 -3.15
C MET A 1 -17.30 4.28 -3.52
N LEU A 2 -16.96 3.90 -4.75
CA LEU A 2 -16.88 2.48 -5.13
C LEU A 2 -15.79 1.80 -4.30
N PRO A 3 -16.03 0.58 -3.82
CA PRO A 3 -15.01 -0.15 -3.09
C PRO A 3 -13.79 -0.40 -3.98
N LEU A 4 -12.60 -0.20 -3.44
CA LEU A 4 -11.34 -0.47 -4.12
C LEU A 4 -10.53 -1.44 -3.28
N LEU A 5 -10.05 -2.52 -3.91
CA LEU A 5 -9.17 -3.49 -3.27
C LEU A 5 -7.79 -3.44 -3.90
N ALA A 6 -6.78 -3.16 -3.10
CA ALA A 6 -5.39 -3.13 -3.53
C ALA A 6 -4.54 -4.16 -2.78
N ALA A 7 -3.52 -4.68 -3.44
CA ALA A 7 -2.44 -5.40 -2.79
C ALA A 7 -1.12 -4.68 -3.03
N THR A 8 -0.33 -4.51 -1.97
CA THR A 8 1.04 -4.00 -2.05
C THR A 8 2.01 -5.10 -1.62
N TYR A 9 3.13 -5.26 -2.32
CA TYR A 9 4.13 -6.24 -1.95
C TYR A 9 5.54 -5.74 -2.28
N GLY A 10 6.52 -6.21 -1.55
CA GLY A 10 7.92 -5.80 -1.74
C GLY A 10 8.78 -6.26 -0.56
N PRO A 11 10.10 -6.01 -0.61
CA PRO A 11 11.03 -6.39 0.44
C PRO A 11 10.61 -5.90 1.83
N PRO A 12 10.99 -6.61 2.90
CA PRO A 12 10.81 -6.11 4.26
C PRO A 12 11.62 -4.84 4.49
N GLY A 13 11.18 -3.99 5.41
CA GLY A 13 11.90 -2.78 5.79
C GLY A 13 11.85 -1.60 4.79
N ILE A 14 11.23 -1.77 3.62
CA ILE A 14 11.16 -0.73 2.58
C ILE A 14 10.16 0.42 2.91
N GLY A 15 9.41 0.29 4.00
CA GLY A 15 8.49 1.34 4.46
C GLY A 15 7.02 1.17 4.06
N LYS A 16 6.61 0.01 3.53
CA LYS A 16 5.21 -0.25 3.11
C LYS A 16 4.18 0.10 4.21
N THR A 17 4.36 -0.45 5.40
CA THR A 17 3.48 -0.20 6.56
C THR A 17 3.36 1.29 6.89
N VAL A 18 4.49 2.01 6.84
CA VAL A 18 4.52 3.46 7.10
C VAL A 18 3.79 4.24 6.02
N ASP A 19 3.98 3.88 4.74
CA ASP A 19 3.26 4.51 3.63
C ASP A 19 1.74 4.29 3.73
N LEU A 20 1.32 3.07 4.09
CA LEU A 20 -0.08 2.76 4.30
C LEU A 20 -0.65 3.50 5.52
N GLY A 21 0.11 3.57 6.63
CA GLY A 21 -0.26 4.39 7.77
C GLY A 21 -0.45 5.84 7.38
N TYR A 22 0.51 6.39 6.68
CA TYR A 22 0.46 7.76 6.20
C TYR A 22 -0.72 8.01 5.24
N SER A 23 -1.00 7.09 4.34
CA SER A 23 -2.09 7.20 3.36
C SER A 23 -3.48 7.08 3.98
N PHE A 24 -3.63 6.32 5.06
CA PHE A 24 -4.91 6.03 5.71
C PHE A 24 -4.96 6.42 7.19
N PRO A 25 -4.85 7.72 7.55
CA PRO A 25 -4.75 8.15 8.94
C PRO A 25 -5.96 7.77 9.79
N ASN A 26 -7.14 7.67 9.19
CA ASN A 26 -8.37 7.24 9.84
C ASN A 26 -8.74 5.78 9.51
N GLY A 27 -7.80 5.02 8.96
CA GLY A 27 -8.01 3.62 8.59
C GLY A 27 -7.99 2.67 9.79
N ASP A 28 -8.61 1.52 9.59
CA ASP A 28 -8.54 0.41 10.52
C ASP A 28 -7.42 -0.53 10.09
N PHE A 29 -6.42 -0.72 10.95
CA PHE A 29 -5.27 -1.59 10.71
C PHE A 29 -5.50 -2.92 11.41
N ILE A 30 -5.58 -3.99 10.64
CA ILE A 30 -5.79 -5.35 11.13
C ILE A 30 -4.51 -6.13 10.88
N GLY A 31 -3.93 -6.70 11.94
CA GLY A 31 -2.68 -7.45 11.82
C GLY A 31 -2.51 -8.51 12.90
N GLN A 32 -1.44 -9.28 12.74
CA GLN A 32 -1.09 -10.28 13.74
C GLN A 32 -0.58 -9.61 15.02
N PRO A 33 -0.83 -10.22 16.19
CA PRO A 33 -0.29 -9.70 17.45
C PRO A 33 1.24 -9.68 17.40
N ALA A 34 1.85 -8.71 18.05
CA ALA A 34 3.28 -8.73 18.31
C ALA A 34 3.67 -10.01 19.11
N GLU A 35 4.95 -10.45 19.01
CA GLU A 35 5.43 -11.72 19.61
C GLU A 35 5.08 -11.90 21.09
N LYS A 36 4.96 -10.80 21.84
CA LYS A 36 4.62 -10.82 23.29
C LYS A 36 3.14 -10.59 23.59
N GLY A 37 2.26 -10.68 22.56
CA GLY A 37 0.90 -10.21 22.67
C GLY A 37 0.84 -8.68 22.67
N GLY A 38 -0.22 -8.09 22.21
CA GLY A 38 -0.35 -6.63 22.09
C GLY A 38 -0.84 -6.22 20.71
N PRO A 39 -0.80 -4.91 20.42
CA PRO A 39 -1.25 -4.41 19.12
C PRO A 39 -0.38 -4.95 17.98
N PRO A 40 -0.86 -4.91 16.73
CA PRO A 40 -0.08 -5.29 15.57
C PRO A 40 1.27 -4.56 15.53
N ALA A 41 2.36 -5.30 15.24
CA ALA A 41 3.73 -4.76 15.28
C ALA A 41 3.94 -3.55 14.36
N GLY A 42 3.27 -3.52 13.20
CA GLY A 42 3.33 -2.42 12.23
C GLY A 42 2.86 -1.07 12.79
N LEU A 43 1.96 -1.07 13.77
CA LEU A 43 1.45 0.18 14.37
C LEU A 43 2.52 1.01 15.06
N MET A 44 3.51 0.36 15.69
CA MET A 44 4.62 1.09 16.32
C MET A 44 5.42 1.90 15.31
N SER A 45 5.69 1.33 14.14
CA SER A 45 6.40 2.04 13.07
C SER A 45 5.60 3.24 12.56
N ILE A 46 4.28 3.10 12.41
CA ILE A 46 3.42 4.22 12.02
C ILE A 46 3.46 5.30 13.10
N THR A 47 3.29 4.94 14.37
CA THR A 47 3.29 5.90 15.48
C THR A 47 4.61 6.68 15.54
N GLN A 48 5.74 6.00 15.40
CA GLN A 48 7.06 6.63 15.46
C GLN A 48 7.34 7.55 14.27
N VAL A 49 6.91 7.18 13.07
CA VAL A 49 7.26 7.90 11.85
C VAL A 49 6.21 8.93 11.46
N CYS A 50 4.92 8.62 11.64
CA CYS A 50 3.82 9.50 11.25
C CYS A 50 3.32 10.40 12.39
N GLY A 51 3.73 10.12 13.64
CA GLY A 51 3.35 10.95 14.80
C GLY A 51 1.91 10.74 15.29
N TYR A 52 1.23 9.68 14.86
CA TYR A 52 -0.10 9.31 15.32
C TYR A 52 -0.23 7.79 15.42
N THR A 53 -1.16 7.31 16.24
CA THR A 53 -1.45 5.87 16.37
C THR A 53 -2.75 5.53 15.64
N PRO A 54 -2.72 4.71 14.59
CA PRO A 54 -3.94 4.30 13.89
C PRO A 54 -4.78 3.34 14.74
N ARG A 55 -6.05 3.16 14.36
CA ARG A 55 -6.92 2.18 15.01
C ARG A 55 -6.44 0.77 14.67
N GLY A 56 -5.94 0.06 15.68
CA GLY A 56 -5.37 -1.29 15.52
C GLY A 56 -6.31 -2.38 15.99
N HIS A 57 -6.40 -3.45 15.21
CA HIS A 57 -7.17 -4.65 15.52
C HIS A 57 -6.28 -5.88 15.36
N VAL A 58 -6.38 -6.82 16.30
CA VAL A 58 -5.59 -8.06 16.27
C VAL A 58 -6.40 -9.18 15.62
N ALA A 59 -5.86 -9.76 14.57
CA ALA A 59 -6.38 -10.96 13.93
C ALA A 59 -5.23 -11.94 13.66
N LYS A 60 -5.40 -13.21 14.04
CA LYS A 60 -4.41 -14.26 13.76
C LYS A 60 -4.63 -14.90 12.39
N THR A 61 -5.89 -15.08 12.01
CA THR A 61 -6.32 -15.77 10.78
C THR A 61 -7.16 -14.85 9.90
N MET A 62 -7.36 -15.25 8.64
CA MET A 62 -8.25 -14.54 7.72
C MET A 62 -9.72 -14.57 8.20
N ALA A 63 -10.15 -15.64 8.84
CA ALA A 63 -11.48 -15.72 9.44
C ALA A 63 -11.66 -14.71 10.60
N ASP A 64 -10.63 -14.55 11.47
CA ASP A 64 -10.64 -13.51 12.52
C ASP A 64 -10.74 -12.11 11.91
N ALA A 65 -9.95 -11.83 10.87
CA ALA A 65 -9.97 -10.55 10.17
C ALA A 65 -11.35 -10.27 9.54
N THR A 66 -11.97 -11.28 8.91
CA THR A 66 -13.32 -11.20 8.35
C THR A 66 -14.34 -10.82 9.42
N ALA A 67 -14.27 -11.46 10.59
CA ALA A 67 -15.15 -11.18 11.72
C ALA A 67 -14.99 -9.74 12.24
N ILE A 68 -13.77 -9.20 12.21
CA ILE A 68 -13.50 -7.81 12.57
C ILE A 68 -14.08 -6.88 11.50
N VAL A 69 -13.73 -7.08 10.21
CA VAL A 69 -14.18 -6.22 9.10
C VAL A 69 -15.69 -6.08 9.07
N LYS A 70 -16.44 -7.18 9.29
CA LYS A 70 -17.91 -7.18 9.31
C LYS A 70 -18.51 -6.33 10.44
N LYS A 71 -17.76 -6.06 11.51
CA LYS A 71 -18.19 -5.21 12.64
C LYS A 71 -17.80 -3.75 12.47
N LEU A 72 -16.89 -3.43 11.56
CA LEU A 72 -16.42 -2.06 11.35
C LEU A 72 -17.47 -1.22 10.61
N PRO A 73 -17.51 0.10 10.85
CA PRO A 73 -18.41 1.00 10.12
C PRO A 73 -18.17 0.96 8.61
N LYS A 74 -19.24 1.03 7.83
CA LYS A 74 -19.16 1.08 6.36
C LYS A 74 -18.46 2.35 5.87
N GLY A 75 -17.87 2.28 4.68
CA GLY A 75 -17.20 3.40 4.02
C GLY A 75 -15.79 3.72 4.52
N GLY A 76 -15.30 2.98 5.52
CA GLY A 76 -13.96 3.21 6.08
C GLY A 76 -12.87 2.43 5.35
N ASN A 77 -11.65 2.96 5.40
CA ASN A 77 -10.48 2.29 4.83
C ASN A 77 -9.95 1.19 5.77
N THR A 78 -9.43 0.10 5.20
CA THR A 78 -8.89 -1.04 5.96
C THR A 78 -7.55 -1.46 5.40
N VAL A 79 -6.57 -1.65 6.28
CA VAL A 79 -5.25 -2.18 5.94
C VAL A 79 -5.03 -3.51 6.66
N LEU A 80 -4.72 -4.56 5.94
CA LEU A 80 -4.30 -5.85 6.48
C LEU A 80 -2.78 -5.93 6.46
N ASP A 81 -2.14 -5.81 7.61
CA ASP A 81 -0.68 -5.77 7.77
C ASP A 81 -0.19 -6.76 8.85
N ASP A 82 0.45 -7.91 8.50
CA ASP A 82 0.71 -8.34 7.14
C ASP A 82 -0.27 -9.47 6.73
N PHE A 83 -0.73 -9.42 5.51
CA PHE A 83 -1.64 -10.41 4.98
C PHE A 83 -0.95 -11.75 4.69
N SER A 84 0.33 -11.76 4.31
CA SER A 84 1.11 -12.98 4.06
C SER A 84 1.25 -13.84 5.32
N GLY A 85 1.56 -13.23 6.46
CA GLY A 85 1.64 -13.91 7.75
C GLY A 85 0.28 -14.46 8.19
N MET A 86 -0.78 -13.67 8.01
CA MET A 86 -2.14 -14.09 8.32
C MET A 86 -2.59 -15.29 7.47
N ALA A 87 -2.27 -15.32 6.18
CA ALA A 87 -2.56 -16.45 5.30
C ALA A 87 -1.82 -17.72 5.74
N ARG A 88 -0.55 -17.61 6.14
CA ARG A 88 0.23 -18.73 6.68
C ARG A 88 -0.35 -19.27 7.98
N GLU A 89 -0.78 -18.39 8.89
CA GLU A 89 -1.36 -18.81 10.16
C GLU A 89 -2.74 -19.49 9.96
N THR A 90 -3.51 -19.00 8.99
CA THR A 90 -4.75 -19.69 8.58
C THR A 90 -4.48 -21.13 8.14
N VAL A 91 -3.45 -21.37 7.30
CA VAL A 91 -3.04 -22.72 6.91
C VAL A 91 -2.65 -23.56 8.12
N ARG A 92 -1.87 -22.99 9.05
CA ARG A 92 -1.47 -23.72 10.28
C ARG A 92 -2.67 -24.11 11.13
N SER A 93 -3.62 -23.20 11.30
CA SER A 93 -4.86 -23.43 12.03
C SER A 93 -5.71 -24.52 11.38
N CYS A 94 -5.88 -24.45 10.05
CA CYS A 94 -6.63 -25.47 9.29
C CYS A 94 -5.98 -26.85 9.37
N LYS A 95 -4.64 -26.95 9.27
CA LYS A 95 -3.90 -28.22 9.42
C LYS A 95 -4.07 -28.87 10.79
N LYS A 96 -4.29 -28.09 11.84
CA LYS A 96 -4.59 -28.65 13.18
C LYS A 96 -6.02 -29.15 13.28
N ARG A 97 -6.94 -28.62 12.49
CA ARG A 97 -8.37 -28.90 12.50
C ARG A 97 -8.78 -30.04 11.57
N PHE A 98 -8.18 -30.07 10.38
CA PHE A 98 -8.53 -31.02 9.32
C PHE A 98 -7.43 -32.05 9.09
N ARG A 99 -7.80 -33.32 8.91
CA ARG A 99 -6.87 -34.38 8.54
C ARG A 99 -6.65 -34.47 7.03
N ASN A 100 -7.63 -34.08 6.24
CA ASN A 100 -7.59 -34.12 4.78
C ASN A 100 -6.99 -32.81 4.25
N GLY A 101 -5.98 -32.91 3.40
CA GLY A 101 -5.32 -31.77 2.80
C GLY A 101 -6.24 -30.96 1.86
N TYR A 102 -7.23 -31.59 1.24
CA TYR A 102 -8.20 -30.91 0.41
C TYR A 102 -9.04 -29.92 1.23
N ASP A 103 -9.58 -30.35 2.37
CA ASP A 103 -10.39 -29.52 3.26
C ASP A 103 -9.60 -28.33 3.82
N VAL A 104 -8.29 -28.52 4.07
CA VAL A 104 -7.38 -27.45 4.48
C VAL A 104 -7.33 -26.34 3.41
N TRP A 105 -7.08 -26.72 2.17
CA TRP A 105 -6.89 -25.75 1.10
C TRP A 105 -8.20 -25.09 0.64
N ASP A 106 -9.30 -25.84 0.66
CA ASP A 106 -10.62 -25.29 0.37
C ASP A 106 -11.02 -24.25 1.42
N THR A 107 -10.85 -24.56 2.71
CA THR A 107 -11.11 -23.60 3.80
C THR A 107 -10.24 -22.36 3.70
N VAL A 108 -8.94 -22.50 3.46
CA VAL A 108 -8.02 -21.36 3.30
C VAL A 108 -8.44 -20.46 2.13
N LEU A 109 -8.88 -21.06 1.02
CA LEU A 109 -9.35 -20.29 -0.14
C LEU A 109 -10.65 -19.55 0.18
N ASN A 110 -11.60 -20.22 0.82
CA ASN A 110 -12.89 -19.63 1.18
C ASN A 110 -12.71 -18.50 2.20
N ASP A 111 -11.87 -18.67 3.24
CA ASP A 111 -11.55 -17.63 4.22
C ASP A 111 -10.98 -16.37 3.54
N ALA A 112 -10.12 -16.54 2.52
CA ALA A 112 -9.58 -15.41 1.77
C ALA A 112 -10.63 -14.71 0.91
N ILE A 113 -11.51 -15.49 0.25
CA ILE A 113 -12.61 -14.94 -0.56
C ILE A 113 -13.58 -14.17 0.33
N ASP A 114 -13.96 -14.73 1.47
CA ASP A 114 -14.87 -14.11 2.42
C ASP A 114 -14.30 -12.79 2.97
N LEU A 115 -13.00 -12.77 3.26
CA LEU A 115 -12.32 -11.56 3.72
C LEU A 115 -12.32 -10.46 2.64
N MET A 116 -11.96 -10.80 1.39
CA MET A 116 -11.98 -9.84 0.28
C MET A 116 -13.40 -9.35 -0.02
N THR A 117 -14.39 -10.22 0.09
CA THR A 117 -15.81 -9.86 -0.04
C THR A 117 -16.22 -8.90 1.07
N ALA A 118 -15.89 -9.20 2.32
CA ALA A 118 -16.20 -8.33 3.46
C ALA A 118 -15.54 -6.93 3.33
N LEU A 119 -14.30 -6.87 2.83
CA LEU A 119 -13.62 -5.59 2.53
C LEU A 119 -14.37 -4.80 1.45
N SER A 120 -14.81 -5.47 0.39
CA SER A 120 -15.57 -4.84 -0.69
C SER A 120 -16.96 -4.36 -0.21
N GLU A 121 -17.66 -5.16 0.59
CA GLU A 121 -18.98 -4.82 1.15
C GLU A 121 -18.91 -3.71 2.19
N ARG A 122 -17.78 -3.58 2.89
CA ARG A 122 -17.53 -2.46 3.79
C ARG A 122 -17.47 -1.15 3.02
N GLY A 123 -16.93 -1.16 1.81
CA GLY A 123 -16.65 0.02 1.01
C GLY A 123 -15.35 0.71 1.45
N GLY A 124 -15.02 1.85 0.79
CA GLY A 124 -13.74 2.51 0.97
C GLY A 124 -12.59 1.75 0.29
N VAL A 125 -11.37 1.94 0.79
CA VAL A 125 -10.17 1.29 0.25
C VAL A 125 -9.73 0.17 1.18
N GLY A 126 -9.66 -1.06 0.64
CA GLY A 126 -9.05 -2.21 1.29
C GLY A 126 -7.64 -2.46 0.77
N VAL A 127 -6.66 -2.61 1.64
CA VAL A 127 -5.27 -2.88 1.24
C VAL A 127 -4.75 -4.14 1.91
N LEU A 128 -4.24 -5.06 1.09
CA LEU A 128 -3.54 -6.27 1.52
C LEU A 128 -2.04 -6.01 1.43
N ASN A 129 -1.36 -5.76 2.55
CA ASN A 129 0.09 -5.63 2.58
C ASN A 129 0.74 -7.00 2.66
N CYS A 130 1.55 -7.34 1.67
CA CYS A 130 2.14 -8.65 1.51
C CYS A 130 3.68 -8.61 1.54
N TRP A 131 4.28 -9.74 1.87
CA TRP A 131 5.70 -9.99 1.63
C TRP A 131 5.93 -10.24 0.13
N ASN A 132 7.20 -10.25 -0.28
CA ASN A 132 7.62 -10.48 -1.66
C ASN A 132 8.14 -11.89 -1.85
N VAL A 133 7.80 -12.48 -2.99
CA VAL A 133 8.49 -13.66 -3.53
C VAL A 133 9.14 -13.26 -4.83
N ASP A 134 10.45 -13.50 -4.94
CA ASP A 134 11.19 -13.26 -6.16
C ASP A 134 10.91 -14.33 -7.22
N PRO A 135 11.07 -13.98 -8.51
CA PRO A 135 10.94 -14.94 -9.60
C PRO A 135 11.93 -16.10 -9.42
N LYS A 136 11.48 -17.32 -9.66
CA LYS A 136 12.32 -18.52 -9.61
C LYS A 136 12.18 -19.32 -10.88
N SER A 137 13.31 -19.79 -11.43
CA SER A 137 13.31 -20.86 -12.40
C SER A 137 12.95 -22.18 -11.72
N ARG A 138 12.13 -23.00 -12.34
CA ARG A 138 11.84 -24.37 -11.89
C ARG A 138 12.76 -25.34 -12.63
N ASP A 139 12.92 -26.55 -12.06
CA ASP A 139 13.75 -27.61 -12.64
C ASP A 139 13.24 -28.06 -14.03
N ASP A 140 11.95 -27.86 -14.32
CA ASP A 140 11.32 -28.13 -15.63
C ASP A 140 11.55 -27.02 -16.67
N GLY A 141 12.39 -26.02 -16.37
CA GLY A 141 12.65 -24.87 -17.24
C GLY A 141 11.55 -23.79 -17.23
N SER A 142 10.43 -24.03 -16.56
CA SER A 142 9.39 -23.02 -16.38
C SER A 142 9.83 -21.97 -15.35
N ARG A 143 9.30 -20.74 -15.50
CA ARG A 143 9.56 -19.65 -14.54
C ARG A 143 8.33 -19.41 -13.68
N ARG A 144 8.50 -19.46 -12.35
CA ARG A 144 7.50 -18.90 -11.44
C ARG A 144 7.70 -17.39 -11.39
N ARG A 145 6.63 -16.66 -11.67
CA ARG A 145 6.62 -15.20 -11.50
C ARG A 145 6.77 -14.83 -10.02
N GLY A 146 7.50 -13.76 -9.77
CA GLY A 146 7.50 -13.10 -8.46
C GLY A 146 6.16 -12.40 -8.19
N GLY A 147 5.91 -12.05 -6.94
CA GLY A 147 4.67 -11.40 -6.56
C GLY A 147 4.43 -11.41 -5.06
N PRO A 148 3.19 -11.15 -4.63
CA PRO A 148 2.82 -11.27 -3.22
C PRO A 148 3.11 -12.68 -2.71
N GLU A 149 3.74 -12.78 -1.54
CA GLU A 149 3.99 -14.06 -0.90
C GLU A 149 2.70 -14.62 -0.30
N LEU A 150 2.08 -15.52 -1.03
CA LEU A 150 0.81 -16.15 -0.71
C LEU A 150 0.92 -17.68 -0.82
N VAL A 151 0.00 -18.39 -0.18
CA VAL A 151 -0.01 -19.84 -0.11
C VAL A 151 -1.01 -20.46 -1.09
N GLY A 152 -0.63 -21.60 -1.70
CA GLY A 152 -1.51 -22.39 -2.57
C GLY A 152 -2.13 -21.54 -3.71
N LYS A 153 -3.42 -21.72 -3.94
CA LYS A 153 -4.19 -21.00 -4.98
C LYS A 153 -4.37 -19.50 -4.70
N LEU A 154 -4.06 -19.01 -3.50
CA LEU A 154 -4.15 -17.58 -3.18
C LEU A 154 -3.20 -16.74 -4.04
N VAL A 155 -2.09 -17.32 -4.50
CA VAL A 155 -1.13 -16.67 -5.42
C VAL A 155 -1.80 -16.14 -6.68
N GLU A 156 -2.82 -16.81 -7.17
CA GLU A 156 -3.58 -16.44 -8.37
C GLU A 156 -4.87 -15.71 -8.01
N GLN A 157 -5.61 -16.19 -7.02
CA GLN A 157 -6.94 -15.70 -6.69
C GLN A 157 -6.94 -14.30 -6.06
N VAL A 158 -5.96 -13.99 -5.21
CA VAL A 158 -5.89 -12.68 -4.56
C VAL A 158 -5.57 -11.57 -5.58
N PRO A 159 -4.51 -11.67 -6.41
CA PRO A 159 -4.26 -10.68 -7.45
C PRO A 159 -5.40 -10.54 -8.46
N ALA A 160 -6.09 -11.65 -8.81
CA ALA A 160 -7.21 -11.61 -9.74
C ALA A 160 -8.37 -10.74 -9.23
N ARG A 161 -8.62 -10.75 -7.92
CA ARG A 161 -9.70 -10.00 -7.25
C ARG A 161 -9.33 -8.57 -6.90
N CYS A 162 -8.05 -8.25 -6.74
CA CYS A 162 -7.60 -6.88 -6.49
C CYS A 162 -7.80 -5.99 -7.73
N ASP A 163 -8.10 -4.72 -7.53
CA ASP A 163 -8.10 -3.69 -8.57
C ASP A 163 -6.70 -3.21 -8.89
N MET A 164 -5.86 -3.18 -7.86
CA MET A 164 -4.44 -2.82 -7.97
C MET A 164 -3.57 -3.88 -7.29
N VAL A 165 -2.45 -4.23 -7.93
CA VAL A 165 -1.38 -5.07 -7.36
C VAL A 165 -0.07 -4.37 -7.62
N LEU A 166 0.48 -3.72 -6.61
CA LEU A 166 1.61 -2.81 -6.70
C LEU A 166 2.86 -3.44 -6.09
N ARG A 167 3.92 -3.51 -6.88
CA ARG A 167 5.23 -3.90 -6.38
C ARG A 167 5.94 -2.68 -5.81
N VAL A 168 6.46 -2.79 -4.60
CA VAL A 168 7.35 -1.80 -4.01
C VAL A 168 8.79 -2.15 -4.33
N ASP A 169 9.55 -1.18 -4.79
CA ASP A 169 10.96 -1.31 -5.15
C ASP A 169 11.75 -0.07 -4.71
N VAL A 170 13.06 -0.09 -4.87
CA VAL A 170 13.94 1.03 -4.57
C VAL A 170 14.56 1.57 -5.84
N GLU A 171 14.49 2.89 -6.04
CA GLU A 171 15.23 3.62 -7.05
C GLU A 171 16.29 4.51 -6.38
N PRO A 172 17.55 4.06 -6.29
CA PRO A 172 18.58 4.74 -5.50
C PRO A 172 18.84 6.18 -5.92
N MET A 173 18.63 6.50 -7.20
CA MET A 173 18.81 7.84 -7.75
C MET A 173 17.71 8.82 -7.32
N ARG A 174 16.57 8.31 -6.86
CA ARG A 174 15.44 9.11 -6.39
C ARG A 174 15.63 9.50 -4.93
N LYS A 175 16.08 10.70 -4.69
CA LYS A 175 16.24 11.27 -3.34
C LYS A 175 15.19 12.36 -3.12
N PRO A 176 14.75 12.59 -1.88
CA PRO A 176 15.11 11.90 -0.63
C PRO A 176 14.32 10.61 -0.36
N TRP A 177 13.30 10.28 -1.15
CA TRP A 177 12.44 9.10 -0.95
C TRP A 177 12.61 8.10 -2.09
N PRO A 178 13.55 7.14 -1.95
CA PRO A 178 13.92 6.22 -3.04
C PRO A 178 12.90 5.11 -3.29
N ALA A 179 11.96 4.88 -2.37
CA ALA A 179 10.95 3.85 -2.55
C ALA A 179 9.91 4.26 -3.59
N VAL A 180 9.55 3.32 -4.47
CA VAL A 180 8.62 3.52 -5.58
C VAL A 180 7.63 2.37 -5.69
N TYR A 181 6.44 2.67 -6.22
CA TYR A 181 5.53 1.66 -6.73
C TYR A 181 5.82 1.39 -8.20
N LYS A 182 5.91 0.12 -8.53
CA LYS A 182 5.99 -0.37 -9.93
C LYS A 182 4.70 -1.08 -10.30
N CYS A 183 4.22 -0.78 -11.48
CA CYS A 183 3.15 -1.50 -12.15
C CYS A 183 3.36 -1.40 -13.66
N GLY A 184 3.06 -2.46 -14.39
CA GLY A 184 3.23 -2.49 -15.83
C GLY A 184 3.37 -3.92 -16.36
N LEU A 185 3.70 -4.03 -17.65
CA LEU A 185 3.94 -5.30 -18.32
C LEU A 185 5.33 -5.84 -17.93
N ASP A 186 5.42 -6.48 -16.78
CA ASP A 186 6.62 -7.24 -16.40
C ASP A 186 6.31 -8.73 -16.42
N ARG A 187 7.07 -9.47 -17.26
CA ARG A 187 6.91 -10.93 -17.36
C ARG A 187 7.36 -11.68 -16.11
N ASN A 188 8.18 -11.04 -15.27
CA ASN A 188 8.75 -11.64 -14.08
C ASN A 188 7.91 -11.44 -12.83
N TYR A 189 7.00 -10.45 -12.79
CA TYR A 189 6.22 -10.12 -11.59
C TYR A 189 4.72 -10.03 -11.85
N VAL A 190 3.93 -10.34 -10.83
CA VAL A 190 2.48 -10.17 -10.86
C VAL A 190 2.14 -8.75 -10.42
N MET A 191 1.69 -7.94 -11.37
CA MET A 191 1.27 -6.57 -11.14
C MET A 191 -0.04 -6.29 -11.88
N LYS A 192 -0.83 -5.33 -11.38
CA LYS A 192 -2.13 -4.95 -11.94
C LYS A 192 -2.49 -3.52 -11.55
N ASP A 193 -3.06 -2.78 -12.47
CA ASP A 193 -3.56 -1.43 -12.22
C ASP A 193 -4.80 -1.15 -13.07
N ARG A 194 -5.98 -1.38 -12.50
CA ARG A 194 -7.26 -1.07 -13.16
C ARG A 194 -7.56 0.43 -13.22
N LEU A 195 -6.96 1.22 -12.33
CA LEU A 195 -7.08 2.67 -12.36
C LEU A 195 -6.21 3.29 -13.46
N ASN A 196 -5.28 2.52 -13.98
CA ASN A 196 -4.37 2.95 -15.07
C ASN A 196 -3.59 4.24 -14.71
N ILE A 197 -3.15 4.35 -13.46
CA ILE A 197 -2.37 5.48 -12.94
C ILE A 197 -0.91 5.09 -12.80
N VAL A 198 -0.63 4.07 -11.97
CA VAL A 198 0.75 3.63 -11.70
C VAL A 198 1.39 3.08 -12.97
N SER A 199 0.62 2.39 -13.82
CA SER A 199 1.09 1.87 -15.11
C SER A 199 1.55 2.97 -16.08
N ARG A 200 0.97 4.19 -15.98
CA ARG A 200 1.37 5.35 -16.79
C ARG A 200 2.55 6.11 -16.22
N VAL A 201 2.76 6.05 -14.91
CA VAL A 201 3.78 6.82 -14.17
C VAL A 201 4.94 5.94 -13.70
N SER A 202 4.88 4.62 -13.94
CA SER A 202 5.84 3.65 -13.39
C SER A 202 7.30 3.95 -13.80
N PRO A 203 8.23 4.06 -12.86
CA PRO A 203 8.05 3.93 -11.42
C PRO A 203 7.40 5.17 -10.79
N ALA A 204 6.30 4.96 -10.06
CA ALA A 204 5.62 6.03 -9.35
C ALA A 204 6.18 6.20 -7.93
N PRO A 205 6.13 7.42 -7.35
CA PRO A 205 6.45 7.59 -5.93
C PRO A 205 5.71 6.59 -5.03
N MET A 206 6.37 6.04 -3.99
CA MET A 206 5.68 5.24 -2.99
C MET A 206 4.87 6.17 -2.07
N ASN A 207 3.77 6.66 -2.60
CA ASN A 207 2.79 7.51 -1.92
C ASN A 207 1.39 7.12 -2.42
N LEU A 208 0.79 6.15 -1.75
CA LEU A 208 -0.50 5.61 -2.19
C LEU A 208 -1.61 6.66 -2.13
N ARG A 209 -1.54 7.62 -1.21
CA ARG A 209 -2.45 8.77 -1.14
C ARG A 209 -2.50 9.54 -2.46
N GLU A 210 -1.34 9.97 -2.96
CA GLU A 210 -1.26 10.80 -4.16
C GLU A 210 -1.59 10.00 -5.44
N ILE A 211 -1.27 8.72 -5.45
CA ILE A 211 -1.70 7.80 -6.51
C ILE A 211 -3.22 7.71 -6.55
N LEU A 212 -3.87 7.47 -5.41
CA LEU A 212 -5.32 7.37 -5.33
C LEU A 212 -6.01 8.71 -5.63
N ARG A 213 -5.42 9.84 -5.19
CA ARG A 213 -5.90 11.18 -5.55
C ARG A 213 -5.93 11.39 -7.06
N SER A 214 -4.87 11.03 -7.77
CA SER A 214 -4.84 11.15 -9.24
C SER A 214 -5.83 10.21 -9.95
N GLY A 215 -6.32 9.18 -9.25
CA GLY A 215 -7.45 8.34 -9.68
C GLY A 215 -8.83 8.86 -9.24
N GLY A 216 -8.92 10.07 -8.71
CA GLY A 216 -10.18 10.65 -8.23
C GLY A 216 -10.62 10.16 -6.85
N ILE A 217 -9.74 9.48 -6.09
CA ILE A 217 -10.03 8.99 -4.73
C ILE A 217 -9.32 9.88 -3.72
N SER A 218 -10.04 10.84 -3.15
CA SER A 218 -9.51 11.72 -2.11
C SER A 218 -9.47 11.01 -0.76
N LEU A 219 -8.33 11.11 -0.08
CA LEU A 219 -8.09 10.59 1.26
C LEU A 219 -7.85 11.75 2.26
N PRO A 220 -8.27 11.61 3.52
CA PRO A 220 -8.02 12.63 4.53
C PRO A 220 -6.53 12.77 4.83
N TYR A 221 -6.10 13.96 5.23
CA TYR A 221 -4.76 14.21 5.74
C TYR A 221 -4.65 13.91 7.25
N ILE A 222 -3.40 13.75 7.73
CA ILE A 222 -3.14 13.46 9.15
C ILE A 222 -3.43 14.71 10.01
N HIS A 223 -3.03 15.88 9.51
CA HIS A 223 -3.07 17.12 10.27
C HIS A 223 -4.03 18.14 9.63
N GLU A 224 -4.69 18.91 10.46
CA GLU A 224 -5.48 20.06 10.02
C GLU A 224 -4.57 21.08 9.30
N GLY A 225 -5.05 21.68 8.22
CA GLY A 225 -4.26 22.61 7.39
C GLY A 225 -3.21 21.95 6.48
N GLN A 226 -2.93 20.67 6.61
CA GLN A 226 -1.95 19.98 5.77
C GLN A 226 -2.32 20.04 4.28
N ALA A 227 -3.59 19.94 3.96
CA ALA A 227 -4.07 20.02 2.57
C ALA A 227 -3.70 21.37 1.95
N GLU A 228 -4.05 22.46 2.62
CA GLU A 228 -3.78 23.84 2.14
C GLU A 228 -2.28 24.09 1.98
N MET A 229 -1.48 23.71 2.96
CA MET A 229 -0.01 23.82 2.86
C MET A 229 0.55 23.00 1.70
N THR A 230 0.03 21.78 1.49
CA THR A 230 0.45 20.95 0.37
C THR A 230 0.13 21.62 -0.96
N ASP A 231 -1.06 22.19 -1.11
CA ASP A 231 -1.48 22.87 -2.34
C ASP A 231 -0.61 24.12 -2.62
N GLN A 232 -0.23 24.89 -1.60
CA GLN A 232 0.69 26.03 -1.74
C GLN A 232 2.07 25.57 -2.22
N VAL A 233 2.62 24.50 -1.64
CA VAL A 233 3.91 23.95 -2.03
C VAL A 233 3.85 23.33 -3.44
N VAL A 234 2.75 22.65 -3.80
CA VAL A 234 2.52 22.17 -5.17
C VAL A 234 2.58 23.31 -6.17
N ALA A 235 1.86 24.41 -5.91
CA ALA A 235 1.86 25.58 -6.78
C ALA A 235 3.27 26.17 -7.00
N TYR A 236 4.09 26.17 -5.95
CA TYR A 236 5.50 26.59 -6.06
C TYR A 236 6.33 25.57 -6.86
N LEU A 237 6.29 24.28 -6.50
CA LEU A 237 7.11 23.25 -7.14
C LEU A 237 6.74 23.00 -8.61
N ALA A 238 5.48 23.21 -8.98
CA ALA A 238 5.02 23.06 -10.36
C ALA A 238 5.68 24.05 -11.33
N GLN A 239 6.17 25.19 -10.81
CA GLN A 239 6.86 26.22 -11.59
C GLN A 239 8.37 25.98 -11.69
N GLN A 240 8.92 25.03 -10.94
CA GLN A 240 10.36 24.76 -10.90
C GLN A 240 10.78 23.78 -12.00
N ASP A 241 11.92 24.01 -12.63
CA ASP A 241 12.49 23.06 -13.61
C ASP A 241 12.87 21.74 -12.94
N ASN A 242 13.46 21.80 -11.74
CA ASN A 242 13.80 20.64 -10.93
C ASN A 242 13.07 20.66 -9.58
N PRO A 243 11.83 20.16 -9.52
CA PRO A 243 11.02 20.18 -8.30
C PRO A 243 11.64 19.38 -7.15
N THR A 244 12.44 18.33 -7.42
CA THR A 244 13.11 17.54 -6.38
C THR A 244 14.19 18.34 -5.65
N SER A 245 15.04 19.08 -6.39
CA SER A 245 16.04 19.95 -5.79
C SER A 245 15.38 21.06 -4.97
N SER A 246 14.39 21.73 -5.57
CA SER A 246 13.67 22.83 -4.92
C SER A 246 12.92 22.38 -3.66
N ALA A 247 12.33 21.19 -3.66
CA ALA A 247 11.69 20.61 -2.47
C ALA A 247 12.70 20.36 -1.35
N ASN A 248 13.88 19.82 -1.68
CA ASN A 248 14.94 19.60 -0.70
C ASN A 248 15.46 20.91 -0.11
N GLU A 249 15.71 21.91 -0.95
CA GLU A 249 16.18 23.23 -0.51
C GLU A 249 15.17 23.89 0.43
N LEU A 250 13.91 23.91 0.06
CA LEU A 250 12.83 24.46 0.88
C LEU A 250 12.71 23.71 2.22
N TYR A 251 12.77 22.39 2.23
CA TYR A 251 12.76 21.61 3.47
C TYR A 251 13.94 21.93 4.37
N GLN A 252 15.16 22.06 3.82
CA GLN A 252 16.35 22.44 4.59
C GLN A 252 16.25 23.85 5.17
N GLN A 253 15.65 24.78 4.44
CA GLN A 253 15.39 26.14 4.94
C GLN A 253 14.41 26.13 6.11
N LEU A 254 13.32 25.38 6.03
CA LEU A 254 12.35 25.23 7.12
C LEU A 254 12.99 24.62 8.38
N VAL A 255 13.81 23.59 8.22
CA VAL A 255 14.54 22.96 9.33
C VAL A 255 15.52 23.95 9.98
N LYS A 256 16.29 24.72 9.20
CA LYS A 256 17.24 25.71 9.71
C LYS A 256 16.56 26.88 10.42
N ALA A 257 15.38 27.29 9.96
CA ALA A 257 14.59 28.34 10.60
C ALA A 257 13.95 27.93 11.91
N GLY A 258 14.11 26.68 12.36
CA GLY A 258 13.41 26.13 13.53
C GLY A 258 11.88 26.05 13.35
N SER A 259 11.42 26.32 12.13
CA SER A 259 10.00 26.33 11.76
C SER A 259 9.53 24.99 11.20
N ALA A 260 10.29 23.90 11.45
CA ALA A 260 9.90 22.57 11.02
C ALA A 260 8.64 22.17 11.79
N HIS A 261 7.49 22.58 11.26
CA HIS A 261 6.22 22.06 11.72
C HIS A 261 6.29 20.52 11.72
N PRO A 262 5.74 19.81 12.73
CA PRO A 262 5.84 18.36 12.83
C PRO A 262 5.46 17.61 11.53
N TYR A 263 4.64 18.20 10.68
CA TYR A 263 4.21 17.63 9.39
C TYR A 263 4.87 18.25 8.15
N ALA A 264 5.82 19.19 8.29
CA ALA A 264 6.48 19.82 7.13
C ALA A 264 7.09 18.79 6.16
N ARG A 265 7.70 17.73 6.71
CA ARG A 265 8.23 16.62 5.92
C ARG A 265 7.14 15.95 5.06
N TRP A 266 5.94 15.78 5.58
CA TRP A 266 4.83 15.13 4.90
C TRP A 266 4.24 16.05 3.83
N VAL A 267 4.07 17.33 4.12
CA VAL A 267 3.67 18.35 3.14
C VAL A 267 4.63 18.36 1.95
N MET A 268 5.93 18.39 2.21
CA MET A 268 6.94 18.39 1.16
C MET A 268 6.93 17.11 0.31
N ARG A 269 6.74 15.96 0.97
CA ARG A 269 6.62 14.68 0.27
C ARG A 269 5.39 14.63 -0.63
N ASP A 270 4.21 14.96 -0.09
CA ASP A 270 2.96 14.96 -0.86
C ASP A 270 3.02 15.93 -2.04
N ALA A 271 3.52 17.14 -1.81
CA ALA A 271 3.63 18.14 -2.86
C ALA A 271 4.57 17.71 -3.99
N LEU A 272 5.76 17.19 -3.65
CA LEU A 272 6.71 16.70 -4.63
C LEU A 272 6.15 15.48 -5.41
N ASP A 273 5.59 14.52 -4.71
CA ASP A 273 5.06 13.29 -5.32
C ASP A 273 3.87 13.62 -6.24
N ARG A 274 3.01 14.57 -5.84
CA ARG A 274 1.92 15.08 -6.68
C ARG A 274 2.42 15.71 -7.97
N VAL A 275 3.38 16.63 -7.88
CA VAL A 275 3.96 17.29 -9.07
C VAL A 275 4.61 16.25 -10.00
N VAL A 276 5.32 15.26 -9.47
CA VAL A 276 5.94 14.19 -10.26
C VAL A 276 4.89 13.36 -10.98
N ILE A 277 3.83 12.94 -10.27
CA ILE A 277 2.74 12.13 -10.84
C ILE A 277 1.99 12.93 -11.92
N ASP A 278 1.58 14.16 -11.62
CA ASP A 278 0.79 14.99 -12.54
C ASP A 278 1.58 15.33 -13.82
N ARG A 279 2.89 15.63 -13.73
CA ARG A 279 3.76 15.82 -14.90
C ARG A 279 3.88 14.56 -15.75
N ALA A 280 4.09 13.41 -15.13
CA ALA A 280 4.22 12.15 -15.85
C ALA A 280 2.91 11.77 -16.56
N LEU A 281 1.76 11.99 -15.92
CA LEU A 281 0.45 11.78 -16.54
C LEU A 281 0.22 12.73 -17.72
N ALA A 282 0.59 14.00 -17.58
CA ALA A 282 0.48 15.00 -18.66
C ALA A 282 1.35 14.62 -19.88
N GLN A 283 2.59 14.20 -19.64
CA GLN A 283 3.49 13.72 -20.72
C GLN A 283 2.94 12.46 -21.39
N HIS A 284 2.43 11.52 -20.62
CA HIS A 284 1.83 10.30 -21.16
C HIS A 284 0.63 10.64 -22.05
N ASN A 285 -0.27 11.50 -21.60
CA ASN A 285 -1.44 11.92 -22.37
C ASN A 285 -1.05 12.66 -23.66
N ALA A 286 -0.05 13.52 -23.61
CA ALA A 286 0.46 14.22 -24.80
C ALA A 286 0.99 13.25 -25.88
N ASN A 287 1.65 12.17 -25.46
CA ASN A 287 2.19 11.17 -26.39
C ASN A 287 1.11 10.26 -27.02
N PHE A 288 -0.13 10.26 -26.51
CA PHE A 288 -1.23 9.48 -27.07
C PHE A 288 -2.16 10.29 -28.00
N ILE A 289 -1.95 11.60 -28.11
CA ILE A 289 -2.76 12.49 -28.99
C ILE A 289 -2.05 12.65 -30.37
N LEU A 290 -0.82 12.16 -30.52
CA LEU A 290 -0.05 12.13 -31.77
C LEU A 290 -0.13 10.74 -32.42
#